data_80dda3c96f1d7df086e30a89d58de3b8
#
_entry.id   80dda3c96f1d7df086e30a89d58de3b8
#
_cell.length_a   1.000
_cell.length_b   1.000
_cell.length_c   1.000
_cell.angle_alpha   90.00
_cell.angle_beta   90.00
_cell.angle_gamma   90.00
#
_symmetry.space_group_name_H-M   'P 1'
#
loop_
_entity.id
_entity.type
_entity.pdbx_description
1 polymer ?
#
loop_
_entity_poly.entity_id
_entity_poly.type
_entity_poly.pdbx_seq_one_letter_code
_entity_poly.pdbx_strand_id
1 'polypeptide(L)'
;MPTHDLIVIGAGSGNMVVDDRFEHLRVAIVEDRKFGGTCVNYGCIPSKMLSYTAELTDSIAVANTFGIDAELHELRWPQVRDRVFGRTDAVSAEGERGRRGADFVDVYSGHARFTGDRQLAVATAEGIEQLSADRIVVAAGSRPAVPPPVAESGLPYETSDTVMRMDVAPRHLAVLGGGYIAAELAHVFSSTGSEITIIEKAGRLLGGPQDEALRDTYTEMMRARYDLRCGTELTKMSGAPGDLLLHLDDGTEVRADTLLVAIGRTPNSDHLDVQCGGIDTHDDGRIVVDEYCRTTAPGVFALGDVCTAIPLKHVANREAAVVQHNLLNPDDLHQVDHSLVPSAVFTNPQMASVGATEQSCRGDGRDYRVGVARYEDVAYGWAMQDHTGLCKVLTEAESGRILGAHVIGSQAASLIQIFVVAMNFGIPAGDLARRPYWIHPALSEVVENALLNVRRPST
;
A
#
# COMPACT_ATOMS: atom_id res chain seq x y z
N MET A 1 -2.99 -39.97 7.70
CA MET A 1 -1.77 -39.24 7.29
C MET A 1 -2.23 -37.93 6.64
N PRO A 2 -1.49 -36.83 6.78
CA PRO A 2 -1.84 -35.60 6.09
C PRO A 2 -1.86 -35.79 4.57
N THR A 3 -2.69 -35.01 3.87
CA THR A 3 -2.78 -35.07 2.40
C THR A 3 -1.59 -34.43 1.71
N HIS A 4 -0.96 -33.45 2.39
CA HIS A 4 0.20 -32.67 1.92
C HIS A 4 1.20 -32.46 3.05
N ASP A 5 2.43 -32.11 2.71
CA ASP A 5 3.45 -31.71 3.67
C ASP A 5 3.31 -30.21 4.03
N LEU A 6 2.89 -29.40 3.04
CA LEU A 6 2.69 -27.97 3.18
C LEU A 6 1.42 -27.51 2.44
N ILE A 7 0.61 -26.66 3.08
CA ILE A 7 -0.49 -25.94 2.42
C ILE A 7 -0.23 -24.44 2.52
N VAL A 8 -0.36 -23.70 1.41
CA VAL A 8 -0.33 -22.25 1.36
C VAL A 8 -1.72 -21.74 1.00
N ILE A 9 -2.32 -20.93 1.88
CA ILE A 9 -3.63 -20.30 1.66
C ILE A 9 -3.41 -18.88 1.14
N GLY A 10 -3.73 -18.64 -0.13
CA GLY A 10 -3.55 -17.38 -0.83
C GLY A 10 -2.31 -17.36 -1.74
N ALA A 11 -2.54 -17.10 -3.02
CA ALA A 11 -1.49 -17.04 -4.05
C ALA A 11 -1.04 -15.59 -4.37
N GLY A 12 -1.16 -14.68 -3.40
CA GLY A 12 -0.56 -13.35 -3.42
C GLY A 12 0.92 -13.39 -3.05
N SER A 13 1.29 -12.86 -1.87
CA SER A 13 2.65 -12.99 -1.33
C SER A 13 2.96 -14.41 -0.86
N GLY A 14 1.94 -15.20 -0.47
CA GLY A 14 2.10 -16.61 -0.12
C GLY A 14 2.72 -17.45 -1.25
N ASN A 15 2.43 -17.11 -2.51
CA ASN A 15 3.05 -17.77 -3.66
C ASN A 15 4.59 -17.64 -3.71
N MET A 16 5.18 -16.68 -3.01
CA MET A 16 6.63 -16.49 -2.94
C MET A 16 7.31 -17.42 -1.92
N VAL A 17 6.54 -18.06 -1.05
CA VAL A 17 7.08 -19.01 -0.05
C VAL A 17 7.61 -20.28 -0.70
N VAL A 18 7.03 -20.69 -1.82
CA VAL A 18 7.33 -21.96 -2.48
C VAL A 18 8.18 -21.72 -3.74
N ASP A 19 9.29 -22.44 -3.84
CA ASP A 19 10.13 -22.53 -5.05
C ASP A 19 10.69 -23.96 -5.19
N ASP A 20 11.62 -24.18 -6.12
CA ASP A 20 12.19 -25.50 -6.45
C ASP A 20 12.86 -26.20 -5.25
N ARG A 21 13.23 -25.47 -4.19
CA ARG A 21 13.77 -26.08 -2.95
C ARG A 21 12.73 -26.93 -2.21
N PHE A 22 11.44 -26.79 -2.54
CA PHE A 22 10.33 -27.54 -1.97
C PHE A 22 9.92 -28.77 -2.82
N GLU A 23 10.62 -29.08 -3.92
CA GLU A 23 10.27 -30.18 -4.83
C GLU A 23 10.23 -31.57 -4.17
N HIS A 24 10.87 -31.71 -3.00
CA HIS A 24 10.85 -32.93 -2.20
C HIS A 24 9.59 -33.06 -1.32
N LEU A 25 8.74 -32.04 -1.28
CA LEU A 25 7.50 -31.98 -0.51
C LEU A 25 6.29 -32.04 -1.46
N ARG A 26 5.18 -32.53 -0.94
CA ARG A 26 3.88 -32.39 -1.57
C ARG A 26 3.22 -31.10 -1.08
N VAL A 27 3.09 -30.10 -1.95
CA VAL A 27 2.60 -28.75 -1.62
C VAL A 27 1.21 -28.54 -2.19
N ALA A 28 0.27 -27.99 -1.40
CA ALA A 28 -0.98 -27.43 -1.91
C ALA A 28 -0.94 -25.90 -1.90
N ILE A 29 -1.43 -25.27 -2.96
CA ILE A 29 -1.73 -23.82 -2.99
C ILE A 29 -3.23 -23.65 -3.19
N VAL A 30 -3.88 -22.95 -2.26
CA VAL A 30 -5.32 -22.66 -2.31
C VAL A 30 -5.52 -21.19 -2.62
N GLU A 31 -6.25 -20.85 -3.67
CA GLU A 31 -6.56 -19.47 -4.06
C GLU A 31 -8.04 -19.36 -4.44
N ASP A 32 -8.75 -18.41 -3.85
CA ASP A 32 -10.19 -18.22 -4.07
C ASP A 32 -10.51 -17.20 -5.17
N ARG A 33 -9.52 -16.44 -5.65
CA ARG A 33 -9.72 -15.38 -6.65
C ARG A 33 -8.77 -15.52 -7.84
N LYS A 34 -7.67 -14.77 -7.82
CA LYS A 34 -6.68 -14.72 -8.90
C LYS A 34 -5.26 -14.78 -8.35
N PHE A 35 -4.42 -15.56 -8.98
CA PHE A 35 -2.98 -15.58 -8.69
C PHE A 35 -2.36 -14.21 -8.76
N GLY A 36 -1.38 -13.93 -7.88
CA GLY A 36 -0.78 -12.61 -7.71
C GLY A 36 -1.47 -11.72 -6.67
N GLY A 37 -2.67 -12.13 -6.19
CA GLY A 37 -3.41 -11.47 -5.11
C GLY A 37 -3.72 -9.99 -5.41
N THR A 38 -3.95 -9.21 -4.34
CA THR A 38 -4.30 -7.79 -4.44
C THR A 38 -3.27 -6.98 -5.23
N CYS A 39 -1.97 -7.19 -5.00
CA CYS A 39 -0.92 -6.38 -5.62
C CYS A 39 -0.95 -6.43 -7.15
N VAL A 40 -1.09 -7.61 -7.74
CA VAL A 40 -1.11 -7.79 -9.21
C VAL A 40 -2.44 -7.38 -9.81
N ASN A 41 -3.56 -7.71 -9.15
CA ASN A 41 -4.87 -7.67 -9.78
C ASN A 41 -5.71 -6.44 -9.41
N TYR A 42 -5.51 -5.86 -8.19
CA TYR A 42 -6.42 -4.89 -7.59
C TYR A 42 -5.73 -3.74 -6.85
N GLY A 43 -4.39 -3.67 -6.86
CA GLY A 43 -3.64 -2.72 -6.03
C GLY A 43 -2.38 -2.18 -6.69
N CYS A 44 -1.21 -2.55 -6.17
CA CYS A 44 0.07 -1.89 -6.44
C CYS A 44 0.40 -1.75 -7.93
N ILE A 45 0.31 -2.83 -8.70
CA ILE A 45 0.74 -2.80 -10.11
C ILE A 45 -0.25 -2.00 -10.96
N PRO A 46 -1.57 -2.31 -10.98
CA PRO A 46 -2.50 -1.55 -11.79
C PRO A 46 -2.55 -0.07 -11.38
N SER A 47 -2.58 0.25 -10.07
CA SER A 47 -2.62 1.66 -9.65
C SER A 47 -1.38 2.44 -10.09
N LYS A 48 -0.16 1.87 -10.05
CA LYS A 48 1.06 2.56 -10.50
C LYS A 48 1.11 2.74 -12.01
N MET A 49 0.61 1.76 -12.78
CA MET A 49 0.47 1.92 -14.23
C MET A 49 -0.53 3.03 -14.59
N LEU A 50 -1.60 3.19 -13.80
CA LEU A 50 -2.57 4.27 -13.94
C LEU A 50 -2.00 5.62 -13.47
N SER A 51 -1.34 5.66 -12.30
CA SER A 51 -0.70 6.88 -11.77
C SER A 51 0.35 7.44 -12.73
N TYR A 52 1.13 6.59 -13.40
CA TYR A 52 2.08 7.05 -14.41
C TYR A 52 1.37 7.71 -15.61
N THR A 53 0.19 7.21 -16.01
CA THR A 53 -0.63 7.88 -17.04
C THR A 53 -1.12 9.24 -16.53
N ALA A 54 -1.53 9.34 -15.26
CA ALA A 54 -1.94 10.60 -14.65
C ALA A 54 -0.79 11.62 -14.58
N GLU A 55 0.44 11.19 -14.24
CA GLU A 55 1.64 12.04 -14.26
C GLU A 55 1.91 12.64 -15.66
N LEU A 56 1.66 11.87 -16.74
CA LEU A 56 1.79 12.38 -18.11
C LEU A 56 0.73 13.44 -18.41
N THR A 57 -0.50 13.29 -17.95
CA THR A 57 -1.53 14.31 -18.11
C THR A 57 -1.22 15.59 -17.32
N ASP A 58 -0.74 15.45 -16.08
CA ASP A 58 -0.26 16.58 -15.28
C ASP A 58 0.89 17.32 -15.98
N SER A 59 1.82 16.58 -16.64
CA SER A 59 2.93 17.18 -17.40
C SER A 59 2.42 18.02 -18.58
N ILE A 60 1.37 17.56 -19.28
CA ILE A 60 0.73 18.33 -20.34
C ILE A 60 0.08 19.61 -19.78
N ALA A 61 -0.59 19.52 -18.63
CA ALA A 61 -1.26 20.67 -18.00
C ALA A 61 -0.32 21.81 -17.63
N VAL A 62 0.94 21.50 -17.29
CA VAL A 62 1.97 22.50 -16.93
C VAL A 62 2.92 22.84 -18.07
N ALA A 63 2.80 22.23 -19.25
CA ALA A 63 3.75 22.37 -20.37
C ALA A 63 3.95 23.82 -20.84
N ASN A 64 2.88 24.63 -20.82
CA ASN A 64 2.92 26.04 -21.19
C ASN A 64 3.88 26.88 -20.30
N THR A 65 4.06 26.51 -19.04
CA THR A 65 5.01 27.14 -18.13
C THR A 65 6.46 27.03 -18.64
N PHE A 66 6.74 25.97 -19.41
CA PHE A 66 8.05 25.70 -20.00
C PHE A 66 8.14 26.12 -21.48
N GLY A 67 7.17 26.88 -21.99
CA GLY A 67 7.14 27.33 -23.37
C GLY A 67 6.76 26.24 -24.37
N ILE A 68 6.14 25.16 -23.92
CA ILE A 68 5.64 24.07 -24.77
C ILE A 68 4.13 24.26 -24.94
N ASP A 69 3.69 24.51 -26.17
CA ASP A 69 2.29 24.61 -26.53
C ASP A 69 1.72 23.19 -26.67
N ALA A 70 1.01 22.73 -25.63
CA ALA A 70 0.42 21.39 -25.57
C ALA A 70 -0.98 21.44 -24.95
N GLU A 71 -1.86 20.60 -25.45
CA GLU A 71 -3.24 20.45 -24.97
C GLU A 71 -3.64 18.98 -24.91
N LEU A 72 -4.28 18.58 -23.79
CA LEU A 72 -4.88 17.26 -23.67
C LEU A 72 -6.29 17.32 -24.26
N HIS A 73 -6.48 16.77 -25.45
CA HIS A 73 -7.82 16.71 -26.07
C HIS A 73 -8.70 15.62 -25.46
N GLU A 74 -8.12 14.47 -25.13
CA GLU A 74 -8.87 13.35 -24.58
C GLU A 74 -7.92 12.35 -23.90
N LEU A 75 -8.30 11.86 -22.72
CA LEU A 75 -7.74 10.65 -22.13
C LEU A 75 -8.70 9.48 -22.41
N ARG A 76 -8.34 8.56 -23.29
CA ARG A 76 -9.16 7.42 -23.67
C ARG A 76 -9.12 6.32 -22.62
N TRP A 77 -9.96 6.47 -21.58
CA TRP A 77 -10.01 5.58 -20.43
C TRP A 77 -10.05 4.08 -20.80
N PRO A 78 -10.91 3.60 -21.73
CA PRO A 78 -10.91 2.18 -22.07
C PRO A 78 -9.54 1.67 -22.59
N GLN A 79 -8.82 2.48 -23.35
CA GLN A 79 -7.48 2.09 -23.84
C GLN A 79 -6.46 2.05 -22.70
N VAL A 80 -6.51 2.99 -21.76
CA VAL A 80 -5.64 3.00 -20.58
C VAL A 80 -5.91 1.80 -19.72
N ARG A 81 -7.18 1.55 -19.37
CA ARG A 81 -7.63 0.39 -18.61
C ARG A 81 -7.21 -0.93 -19.25
N ASP A 82 -7.50 -1.10 -20.54
CA ASP A 82 -7.23 -2.36 -21.24
C ASP A 82 -5.71 -2.63 -21.37
N ARG A 83 -4.88 -1.58 -21.53
CA ARG A 83 -3.42 -1.70 -21.49
C ARG A 83 -2.95 -2.19 -20.11
N VAL A 84 -3.51 -1.67 -19.01
CA VAL A 84 -3.14 -2.05 -17.65
C VAL A 84 -3.54 -3.50 -17.37
N PHE A 85 -4.82 -3.81 -17.58
CA PHE A 85 -5.35 -5.12 -17.22
C PHE A 85 -4.99 -6.22 -18.21
N GLY A 86 -4.76 -5.90 -19.48
CA GLY A 86 -4.15 -6.84 -20.41
C GLY A 86 -2.77 -7.32 -19.94
N ARG A 87 -1.98 -6.46 -19.27
CA ARG A 87 -0.70 -6.85 -18.68
C ARG A 87 -0.86 -7.62 -17.38
N THR A 88 -1.65 -7.13 -16.43
CA THR A 88 -1.77 -7.74 -15.10
C THR A 88 -2.50 -9.08 -15.13
N ASP A 89 -3.55 -9.21 -15.96
CA ASP A 89 -4.27 -10.48 -16.12
C ASP A 89 -3.38 -11.55 -16.78
N ALA A 90 -2.52 -11.15 -17.73
CA ALA A 90 -1.54 -12.06 -18.33
C ALA A 90 -0.52 -12.58 -17.29
N VAL A 91 0.00 -11.69 -16.44
CA VAL A 91 0.94 -12.06 -15.34
C VAL A 91 0.26 -13.01 -14.34
N SER A 92 -0.99 -12.73 -13.96
CA SER A 92 -1.78 -13.57 -13.07
C SER A 92 -1.97 -14.98 -13.64
N ALA A 93 -2.40 -15.06 -14.91
CA ALA A 93 -2.61 -16.33 -15.60
C ALA A 93 -1.30 -17.13 -15.80
N GLU A 94 -0.19 -16.45 -16.06
CA GLU A 94 1.12 -17.09 -16.19
C GLU A 94 1.59 -17.68 -14.84
N GLY A 95 1.40 -16.93 -13.75
CA GLY A 95 1.70 -17.40 -12.39
C GLY A 95 0.91 -18.66 -12.04
N GLU A 96 -0.38 -18.70 -12.34
CA GLU A 96 -1.21 -19.88 -12.12
C GLU A 96 -0.75 -21.06 -12.98
N ARG A 97 -0.53 -20.85 -14.29
CA ARG A 97 -0.03 -21.93 -15.18
C ARG A 97 1.31 -22.50 -14.69
N GLY A 98 2.22 -21.65 -14.24
CA GLY A 98 3.51 -22.08 -13.68
C GLY A 98 3.34 -23.00 -12.48
N ARG A 99 2.42 -22.68 -11.56
CA ARG A 99 2.15 -23.52 -10.37
C ARG A 99 1.46 -24.83 -10.73
N ARG A 100 0.47 -24.80 -11.62
CA ARG A 100 -0.20 -26.02 -12.10
C ARG A 100 0.72 -26.93 -12.93
N GLY A 101 1.80 -26.40 -13.49
CA GLY A 101 2.80 -27.16 -14.24
C GLY A 101 3.93 -27.75 -13.37
N ALA A 102 3.99 -27.45 -12.07
CA ALA A 102 4.99 -27.99 -11.17
C ALA A 102 4.48 -29.31 -10.54
N ASP A 103 5.17 -30.41 -10.79
CA ASP A 103 4.74 -31.78 -10.41
C ASP A 103 4.54 -31.94 -8.89
N PHE A 104 5.18 -31.11 -8.07
CA PHE A 104 5.09 -31.16 -6.61
C PHE A 104 4.03 -30.23 -6.02
N VAL A 105 3.26 -29.50 -6.85
CA VAL A 105 2.28 -28.52 -6.42
C VAL A 105 0.87 -28.88 -6.90
N ASP A 106 -0.01 -29.13 -5.96
CA ASP A 106 -1.45 -29.24 -6.21
C ASP A 106 -2.12 -27.86 -6.05
N VAL A 107 -2.79 -27.36 -7.09
CA VAL A 107 -3.47 -26.05 -7.07
C VAL A 107 -4.98 -26.25 -6.94
N TYR A 108 -5.54 -25.69 -5.86
CA TYR A 108 -6.98 -25.68 -5.56
C TYR A 108 -7.56 -24.29 -5.78
N SER A 109 -8.41 -24.13 -6.79
CA SER A 109 -9.18 -22.91 -7.02
C SER A 109 -10.45 -22.95 -6.18
N GLY A 110 -10.45 -22.29 -5.03
CA GLY A 110 -11.57 -22.31 -4.12
C GLY A 110 -11.27 -21.63 -2.78
N HIS A 111 -12.32 -21.54 -1.96
CA HIS A 111 -12.28 -20.87 -0.66
C HIS A 111 -11.97 -21.88 0.45
N ALA A 112 -10.86 -21.67 1.17
CA ALA A 112 -10.45 -22.49 2.30
C ALA A 112 -11.11 -22.03 3.60
N ARG A 113 -11.43 -23.00 4.48
CA ARG A 113 -11.79 -22.76 5.90
C ARG A 113 -11.15 -23.82 6.77
N PHE A 114 -10.70 -23.41 7.94
CA PHE A 114 -10.23 -24.35 8.97
C PHE A 114 -11.40 -25.17 9.52
N THR A 115 -11.22 -26.47 9.63
CA THR A 115 -12.18 -27.41 10.24
C THR A 115 -11.63 -28.09 11.50
N GLY A 116 -10.34 -27.91 11.78
CA GLY A 116 -9.64 -28.47 12.93
C GLY A 116 -8.14 -28.14 12.86
N ASP A 117 -7.36 -28.71 13.80
CA ASP A 117 -5.91 -28.54 13.81
C ASP A 117 -5.30 -28.99 12.45
N ARG A 118 -4.76 -28.02 11.70
CA ARG A 118 -4.16 -28.18 10.37
C ARG A 118 -5.03 -28.97 9.38
N GLN A 119 -6.34 -28.76 9.48
CA GLN A 119 -7.35 -29.35 8.59
C GLN A 119 -8.17 -28.24 7.95
N LEU A 120 -8.40 -28.37 6.65
CA LEU A 120 -9.12 -27.40 5.84
C LEU A 120 -10.22 -28.07 5.03
N ALA A 121 -11.36 -27.42 4.90
CA ALA A 121 -12.33 -27.65 3.84
C ALA A 121 -12.15 -26.56 2.77
N VAL A 122 -11.95 -26.97 1.52
CA VAL A 122 -11.83 -26.06 0.38
C VAL A 122 -13.04 -26.20 -0.51
N ALA A 123 -13.85 -25.17 -0.60
CA ALA A 123 -15.01 -25.12 -1.48
C ALA A 123 -14.55 -24.76 -2.90
N THR A 124 -14.50 -25.74 -3.79
CA THR A 124 -14.17 -25.61 -5.21
C THR A 124 -15.41 -25.67 -6.08
N ALA A 125 -15.26 -25.46 -7.40
CA ALA A 125 -16.37 -25.60 -8.35
C ALA A 125 -16.88 -27.07 -8.46
N GLU A 126 -16.01 -28.04 -8.16
CA GLU A 126 -16.30 -29.49 -8.23
C GLU A 126 -16.89 -30.02 -6.91
N GLY A 127 -16.83 -29.26 -5.83
CA GLY A 127 -17.32 -29.69 -4.51
C GLY A 127 -16.41 -29.26 -3.37
N ILE A 128 -16.55 -29.93 -2.23
CA ILE A 128 -15.72 -29.63 -1.05
C ILE A 128 -14.58 -30.66 -0.97
N GLU A 129 -13.36 -30.15 -1.05
CA GLU A 129 -12.13 -30.94 -0.83
C GLU A 129 -11.68 -30.84 0.63
N GLN A 130 -11.33 -32.00 1.23
CA GLN A 130 -10.78 -32.04 2.59
C GLN A 130 -9.27 -32.18 2.52
N LEU A 131 -8.57 -31.15 3.01
CA LEU A 131 -7.12 -31.09 3.02
C LEU A 131 -6.57 -31.10 4.43
N SER A 132 -5.37 -31.63 4.60
CA SER A 132 -4.61 -31.53 5.84
C SER A 132 -3.12 -31.52 5.54
N ALA A 133 -2.33 -30.85 6.39
CA ALA A 133 -0.87 -30.77 6.19
C ALA A 133 -0.11 -30.79 7.51
N ASP A 134 1.18 -31.13 7.44
CA ASP A 134 2.07 -30.97 8.58
C ASP A 134 2.33 -29.50 8.89
N ARG A 135 2.33 -28.63 7.85
CA ARG A 135 2.53 -27.18 7.96
C ARG A 135 1.54 -26.42 7.10
N ILE A 136 1.08 -25.27 7.61
CA ILE A 136 0.19 -24.36 6.87
C ILE A 136 0.75 -22.94 6.90
N VAL A 137 0.69 -22.25 5.77
CA VAL A 137 0.98 -20.81 5.66
C VAL A 137 -0.30 -20.09 5.30
N VAL A 138 -0.77 -19.20 6.19
CA VAL A 138 -1.94 -18.35 5.96
C VAL A 138 -1.47 -17.02 5.37
N ALA A 139 -1.75 -16.81 4.08
CA ALA A 139 -1.41 -15.60 3.32
C ALA A 139 -2.64 -15.03 2.59
N ALA A 140 -3.80 -15.10 3.25
CA ALA A 140 -5.11 -14.77 2.68
C ALA A 140 -5.34 -13.26 2.47
N GLY A 141 -4.42 -12.42 2.96
CA GLY A 141 -4.48 -10.98 2.74
C GLY A 141 -5.66 -10.28 3.44
N SER A 142 -6.15 -9.23 2.81
CA SER A 142 -7.23 -8.37 3.31
C SER A 142 -8.18 -7.96 2.18
N ARG A 143 -9.35 -7.43 2.54
CA ARG A 143 -10.36 -6.88 1.63
C ARG A 143 -10.69 -5.42 1.98
N PRO A 144 -11.25 -4.61 1.05
CA PRO A 144 -11.71 -3.27 1.37
C PRO A 144 -12.77 -3.30 2.49
N ALA A 145 -12.63 -2.39 3.46
CA ALA A 145 -13.65 -2.17 4.49
C ALA A 145 -14.77 -1.29 3.93
N VAL A 146 -16.03 -1.65 4.21
CA VAL A 146 -17.21 -0.91 3.78
C VAL A 146 -18.03 -0.50 5.01
N PRO A 147 -18.34 0.80 5.21
CA PRO A 147 -19.06 1.23 6.39
C PRO A 147 -20.56 0.95 6.27
N PRO A 148 -21.28 0.76 7.41
CA PRO A 148 -22.70 0.45 7.41
C PRO A 148 -23.57 1.41 6.56
N PRO A 149 -23.38 2.75 6.57
CA PRO A 149 -24.21 3.65 5.76
C PRO A 149 -24.13 3.37 4.25
N VAL A 150 -23.04 2.77 3.76
CA VAL A 150 -22.88 2.36 2.36
C VAL A 150 -23.46 0.95 2.15
N ALA A 151 -23.03 -0.01 2.99
CA ALA A 151 -23.46 -1.41 2.85
C ALA A 151 -24.99 -1.59 2.95
N GLU A 152 -25.64 -0.84 3.83
CA GLU A 152 -27.09 -0.92 4.09
C GLU A 152 -27.92 -0.09 3.11
N SER A 153 -27.32 0.78 2.29
CA SER A 153 -28.03 1.65 1.35
C SER A 153 -28.70 0.90 0.20
N GLY A 154 -28.17 -0.28 -0.16
CA GLY A 154 -28.58 -1.03 -1.34
C GLY A 154 -28.17 -0.39 -2.68
N LEU A 155 -27.42 0.72 -2.65
CA LEU A 155 -26.94 1.42 -3.84
C LEU A 155 -25.55 0.92 -4.25
N PRO A 156 -25.18 1.04 -5.54
CA PRO A 156 -23.87 0.64 -6.02
C PRO A 156 -22.76 1.56 -5.47
N TYR A 157 -21.63 0.98 -5.20
CA TYR A 157 -20.40 1.66 -4.85
C TYR A 157 -19.19 0.89 -5.41
N GLU A 158 -18.07 1.57 -5.53
CA GLU A 158 -16.80 1.01 -5.94
C GLU A 158 -15.83 0.90 -4.76
N THR A 159 -14.89 -0.02 -4.88
CA THR A 159 -13.74 -0.16 -3.98
C THR A 159 -12.45 -0.15 -4.80
N SER A 160 -11.30 -0.23 -4.16
CA SER A 160 -10.02 -0.43 -4.87
C SER A 160 -10.02 -1.67 -5.78
N ASP A 161 -10.82 -2.68 -5.45
CA ASP A 161 -10.89 -3.92 -6.21
C ASP A 161 -11.66 -3.79 -7.52
N THR A 162 -12.53 -2.78 -7.65
CA THR A 162 -13.48 -2.64 -8.78
C THR A 162 -13.27 -1.37 -9.59
N VAL A 163 -13.00 -0.22 -8.95
CA VAL A 163 -12.99 1.11 -9.59
C VAL A 163 -12.04 1.22 -10.77
N MET A 164 -10.87 0.59 -10.70
CA MET A 164 -9.89 0.63 -11.79
C MET A 164 -10.30 -0.15 -13.04
N ARG A 165 -11.32 -1.02 -12.92
CA ARG A 165 -11.86 -1.84 -14.02
C ARG A 165 -13.17 -1.30 -14.60
N MET A 166 -13.66 -0.15 -14.16
CA MET A 166 -14.88 0.47 -14.69
C MET A 166 -14.78 0.66 -16.21
N ASP A 167 -15.88 0.47 -16.91
CA ASP A 167 -15.94 0.66 -18.36
C ASP A 167 -15.84 2.14 -18.75
N VAL A 168 -16.38 3.01 -17.92
CA VAL A 168 -16.41 4.46 -18.13
C VAL A 168 -15.88 5.16 -16.89
N ALA A 169 -14.99 6.14 -17.06
CA ALA A 169 -14.56 6.99 -15.96
C ALA A 169 -15.75 7.85 -15.47
N PRO A 170 -15.93 8.01 -14.15
CA PRO A 170 -17.02 8.82 -13.60
C PRO A 170 -16.82 10.30 -13.95
N ARG A 171 -17.92 11.06 -14.03
CA ARG A 171 -17.84 12.52 -14.17
C ARG A 171 -17.59 13.19 -12.82
N HIS A 172 -18.24 12.68 -11.77
CA HIS A 172 -18.02 13.13 -10.40
C HIS A 172 -17.81 11.90 -9.49
N LEU A 173 -16.59 11.74 -9.02
CA LEU A 173 -16.19 10.69 -8.08
C LEU A 173 -16.14 11.24 -6.66
N ALA A 174 -17.06 10.78 -5.81
CA ALA A 174 -16.90 10.94 -4.37
C ALA A 174 -15.98 9.84 -3.83
N VAL A 175 -15.00 10.19 -3.02
CA VAL A 175 -14.05 9.28 -2.41
C VAL A 175 -14.24 9.31 -0.90
N LEU A 176 -14.66 8.21 -0.31
CA LEU A 176 -14.83 8.07 1.13
C LEU A 176 -13.55 7.51 1.75
N GLY A 177 -12.88 8.33 2.55
CA GLY A 177 -11.56 8.11 3.14
C GLY A 177 -10.49 9.01 2.54
N GLY A 178 -9.47 9.34 3.34
CA GLY A 178 -8.34 10.22 2.94
C GLY A 178 -6.97 9.54 3.05
N GLY A 179 -6.92 8.20 3.05
CA GLY A 179 -5.68 7.42 3.08
C GLY A 179 -4.97 7.35 1.71
N TYR A 180 -3.87 6.59 1.65
CA TYR A 180 -3.06 6.48 0.42
C TYR A 180 -3.84 5.90 -0.79
N ILE A 181 -4.75 4.95 -0.58
CA ILE A 181 -5.59 4.40 -1.65
C ILE A 181 -6.51 5.49 -2.22
N ALA A 182 -7.16 6.24 -1.33
CA ALA A 182 -8.01 7.37 -1.71
C ALA A 182 -7.23 8.42 -2.50
N ALA A 183 -6.05 8.82 -2.00
CA ALA A 183 -5.20 9.83 -2.62
C ALA A 183 -4.73 9.42 -4.02
N GLU A 184 -4.22 8.19 -4.19
CA GLU A 184 -3.74 7.69 -5.47
C GLU A 184 -4.86 7.54 -6.50
N LEU A 185 -6.02 7.01 -6.10
CA LEU A 185 -7.14 6.83 -7.02
C LEU A 185 -7.85 8.15 -7.35
N ALA A 186 -7.91 9.10 -6.40
CA ALA A 186 -8.35 10.47 -6.69
C ALA A 186 -7.45 11.13 -7.75
N HIS A 187 -6.12 10.98 -7.63
CA HIS A 187 -5.18 11.46 -8.63
C HIS A 187 -5.40 10.82 -10.01
N VAL A 188 -5.56 9.48 -10.05
CA VAL A 188 -5.84 8.76 -11.30
C VAL A 188 -7.10 9.26 -11.97
N PHE A 189 -8.23 9.33 -11.25
CA PHE A 189 -9.50 9.72 -11.86
C PHE A 189 -9.59 11.22 -12.15
N SER A 190 -8.92 12.08 -11.39
CA SER A 190 -8.83 13.51 -11.75
C SER A 190 -8.17 13.72 -13.12
N SER A 191 -7.21 12.88 -13.48
CA SER A 191 -6.55 12.94 -14.80
C SER A 191 -7.45 12.57 -15.96
N THR A 192 -8.58 11.87 -15.70
CA THR A 192 -9.58 11.57 -16.72
C THR A 192 -10.59 12.71 -16.95
N GLY A 193 -10.47 13.80 -16.17
CA GLY A 193 -11.42 14.91 -16.16
C GLY A 193 -12.56 14.76 -15.15
N SER A 194 -12.50 13.75 -14.26
CA SER A 194 -13.48 13.60 -13.18
C SER A 194 -13.36 14.73 -12.16
N GLU A 195 -14.47 15.29 -11.72
CA GLU A 195 -14.57 16.09 -10.51
C GLU A 195 -14.36 15.17 -9.30
N ILE A 196 -13.53 15.59 -8.34
CA ILE A 196 -13.22 14.77 -7.16
C ILE A 196 -13.69 15.48 -5.89
N THR A 197 -14.48 14.78 -5.09
CA THR A 197 -14.79 15.18 -3.70
C THR A 197 -14.24 14.09 -2.77
N ILE A 198 -13.38 14.47 -1.81
CA ILE A 198 -12.83 13.54 -0.80
C ILE A 198 -13.51 13.84 0.55
N ILE A 199 -14.11 12.81 1.14
CA ILE A 199 -14.77 12.86 2.45
C ILE A 199 -13.87 12.11 3.44
N GLU A 200 -13.29 12.83 4.40
CA GLU A 200 -12.35 12.25 5.38
C GLU A 200 -12.74 12.70 6.79
N LYS A 201 -12.91 11.74 7.71
CA LYS A 201 -13.26 12.01 9.11
C LYS A 201 -12.16 12.74 9.89
N ALA A 202 -10.90 12.54 9.53
CA ALA A 202 -9.80 13.29 10.11
C ALA A 202 -9.73 14.71 9.51
N GLY A 203 -9.14 15.63 10.26
CA GLY A 203 -8.94 17.02 9.79
C GLY A 203 -7.93 17.16 8.65
N ARG A 204 -7.22 16.08 8.27
CA ARG A 204 -6.14 16.06 7.28
C ARG A 204 -6.13 14.74 6.50
N LEU A 205 -5.63 14.79 5.27
CA LEU A 205 -5.36 13.59 4.47
C LEU A 205 -4.14 12.80 4.99
N LEU A 206 -3.97 11.58 4.49
CA LEU A 206 -2.84 10.69 4.75
C LEU A 206 -2.62 10.46 6.25
N GLY A 207 -3.63 9.94 6.93
CA GLY A 207 -3.55 9.50 8.32
C GLY A 207 -2.44 8.46 8.57
N GLY A 208 -2.22 8.11 9.86
CA GLY A 208 -1.22 7.12 10.24
C GLY A 208 0.18 7.69 10.47
N PRO A 209 1.26 6.95 10.20
CA PRO A 209 2.61 7.27 10.64
C PRO A 209 3.34 8.32 9.78
N GLN A 210 2.62 9.21 9.12
CA GLN A 210 3.23 10.25 8.29
C GLN A 210 3.60 11.48 9.13
N ASP A 211 4.70 12.15 8.76
CA ASP A 211 5.13 13.39 9.42
C ASP A 211 4.10 14.51 9.22
N GLU A 212 3.73 15.21 10.30
CA GLU A 212 2.68 16.24 10.28
C GLU A 212 2.95 17.36 9.28
N ALA A 213 4.18 17.83 9.17
CA ALA A 213 4.53 18.90 8.25
C ALA A 213 4.27 18.50 6.78
N LEU A 214 4.57 17.24 6.43
CA LEU A 214 4.30 16.74 5.09
C LEU A 214 2.80 16.56 4.84
N ARG A 215 2.06 16.07 5.85
CA ARG A 215 0.60 15.92 5.77
C ARG A 215 -0.09 17.26 5.58
N ASP A 216 0.35 18.28 6.32
CA ASP A 216 -0.20 19.63 6.18
C ASP A 216 0.05 20.17 4.77
N THR A 217 1.29 20.10 4.29
CA THR A 217 1.65 20.51 2.93
C THR A 217 0.81 19.77 1.89
N TYR A 218 0.72 18.45 2.00
CA TYR A 218 -0.06 17.62 1.06
C TYR A 218 -1.56 17.98 1.09
N THR A 219 -2.13 18.13 2.29
CA THR A 219 -3.56 18.45 2.44
C THR A 219 -3.90 19.80 1.81
N GLU A 220 -3.06 20.84 2.02
CA GLU A 220 -3.26 22.16 1.41
C GLU A 220 -3.14 22.11 -0.12
N MET A 221 -2.18 21.36 -0.65
CA MET A 221 -2.06 21.18 -2.11
C MET A 221 -3.29 20.48 -2.70
N MET A 222 -3.81 19.44 -2.02
CA MET A 222 -5.01 18.73 -2.47
C MET A 222 -6.28 19.58 -2.32
N ARG A 223 -6.35 20.48 -1.31
CA ARG A 223 -7.45 21.43 -1.14
C ARG A 223 -7.56 22.42 -2.32
N ALA A 224 -6.43 22.78 -2.91
CA ALA A 224 -6.42 23.62 -4.11
C ALA A 224 -6.86 22.85 -5.38
N ARG A 225 -6.86 21.52 -5.34
CA ARG A 225 -7.12 20.64 -6.50
C ARG A 225 -8.49 19.98 -6.46
N TYR A 226 -8.99 19.64 -5.26
CA TYR A 226 -10.21 18.85 -5.03
C TYR A 226 -11.15 19.50 -4.03
N ASP A 227 -12.43 19.13 -4.06
CA ASP A 227 -13.35 19.45 -2.95
C ASP A 227 -13.05 18.53 -1.76
N LEU A 228 -12.37 19.07 -0.73
CA LEU A 228 -12.01 18.33 0.48
C LEU A 228 -13.01 18.60 1.61
N ARG A 229 -13.70 17.56 2.04
CA ARG A 229 -14.58 17.51 3.22
C ARG A 229 -13.85 16.77 4.34
N CYS A 230 -12.86 17.44 4.96
CA CYS A 230 -12.13 16.90 6.11
C CYS A 230 -12.82 17.26 7.42
N GLY A 231 -12.77 16.33 8.38
CA GLY A 231 -13.46 16.46 9.68
C GLY A 231 -14.94 16.12 9.60
N THR A 232 -15.38 15.39 8.56
CA THR A 232 -16.77 14.99 8.37
C THR A 232 -16.90 13.49 8.08
N GLU A 233 -18.01 12.89 8.50
CA GLU A 233 -18.31 11.48 8.29
C GLU A 233 -19.59 11.31 7.47
N LEU A 234 -19.61 10.25 6.64
CA LEU A 234 -20.83 9.82 5.93
C LEU A 234 -21.81 9.19 6.91
N THR A 235 -23.01 9.75 7.00
CA THR A 235 -24.08 9.23 7.88
C THR A 235 -25.12 8.42 7.12
N LYS A 236 -25.36 8.76 5.84
CA LYS A 236 -26.34 8.08 5.00
C LYS A 236 -26.01 8.24 3.53
N MET A 237 -26.30 7.21 2.76
CA MET A 237 -26.28 7.24 1.29
C MET A 237 -27.69 7.02 0.74
N SER A 238 -28.12 7.85 -0.22
CA SER A 238 -29.41 7.80 -0.87
C SER A 238 -29.32 8.17 -2.35
N GLY A 239 -30.43 8.18 -3.09
CA GLY A 239 -30.46 8.51 -4.52
C GLY A 239 -30.73 7.28 -5.39
N ALA A 240 -30.09 7.23 -6.55
CA ALA A 240 -30.20 6.15 -7.53
C ALA A 240 -28.83 5.82 -8.15
N PRO A 241 -28.65 4.66 -8.81
CA PRO A 241 -27.42 4.36 -9.56
C PRO A 241 -27.09 5.48 -10.55
N GLY A 242 -25.87 6.01 -10.46
CA GLY A 242 -25.39 7.14 -11.27
C GLY A 242 -25.85 8.53 -10.79
N ASP A 243 -26.56 8.61 -9.67
CA ASP A 243 -27.03 9.86 -9.05
C ASP A 243 -27.15 9.67 -7.54
N LEU A 244 -26.01 9.60 -6.88
CA LEU A 244 -25.87 9.34 -5.45
C LEU A 244 -25.94 10.65 -4.67
N LEU A 245 -26.58 10.63 -3.50
CA LEU A 245 -26.61 11.72 -2.53
C LEU A 245 -26.03 11.22 -1.21
N LEU A 246 -24.91 11.78 -0.81
CA LEU A 246 -24.14 11.44 0.37
C LEU A 246 -24.42 12.48 1.46
N HIS A 247 -25.04 12.09 2.57
CA HIS A 247 -25.35 12.97 3.69
C HIS A 247 -24.23 12.90 4.72
N LEU A 248 -23.68 14.04 5.11
CA LEU A 248 -22.59 14.14 6.07
C LEU A 248 -23.10 14.54 7.47
N ASP A 249 -22.32 14.27 8.49
CA ASP A 249 -22.66 14.52 9.90
C ASP A 249 -22.71 16.03 10.27
N ASP A 250 -22.08 16.89 9.45
CA ASP A 250 -22.15 18.35 9.57
C ASP A 250 -23.43 18.96 8.93
N GLY A 251 -24.30 18.10 8.40
CA GLY A 251 -25.55 18.48 7.74
C GLY A 251 -25.40 18.89 6.28
N THR A 252 -24.20 18.83 5.71
CA THR A 252 -23.98 19.06 4.27
C THR A 252 -24.21 17.80 3.45
N GLU A 253 -24.33 17.97 2.13
CA GLU A 253 -24.57 16.88 1.19
C GLU A 253 -23.56 16.95 0.05
N VAL A 254 -23.16 15.78 -0.46
CA VAL A 254 -22.32 15.63 -1.67
C VAL A 254 -23.10 14.80 -2.69
N ARG A 255 -23.24 15.32 -3.91
CA ARG A 255 -23.85 14.59 -5.03
C ARG A 255 -22.74 14.07 -5.94
N ALA A 256 -22.81 12.81 -6.33
CA ALA A 256 -21.83 12.18 -7.20
C ALA A 256 -22.50 11.11 -8.07
N ASP A 257 -21.90 10.76 -9.21
CA ASP A 257 -22.36 9.62 -9.99
C ASP A 257 -21.75 8.30 -9.53
N THR A 258 -20.61 8.36 -8.85
CA THR A 258 -19.89 7.19 -8.33
C THR A 258 -19.31 7.47 -6.94
N LEU A 259 -19.42 6.49 -6.03
CA LEU A 259 -18.76 6.49 -4.73
C LEU A 259 -17.62 5.46 -4.72
N LEU A 260 -16.39 5.89 -4.43
CA LEU A 260 -15.27 5.03 -4.09
C LEU A 260 -15.11 4.92 -2.57
N VAL A 261 -15.20 3.72 -2.03
CA VAL A 261 -14.96 3.44 -0.61
C VAL A 261 -13.51 3.04 -0.40
N ALA A 262 -12.76 3.86 0.34
CA ALA A 262 -11.33 3.69 0.60
C ALA A 262 -10.95 4.03 2.06
N ILE A 263 -11.77 3.56 3.02
CA ILE A 263 -11.65 3.86 4.47
C ILE A 263 -10.70 2.92 5.22
N GLY A 264 -10.09 1.96 4.54
CA GLY A 264 -9.20 0.97 5.11
C GLY A 264 -9.47 -0.44 4.62
N ARG A 265 -8.85 -1.43 5.26
CA ARG A 265 -8.94 -2.84 4.87
C ARG A 265 -9.20 -3.71 6.10
N THR A 266 -9.94 -4.82 5.89
CA THR A 266 -10.24 -5.83 6.91
C THR A 266 -9.45 -7.10 6.58
N PRO A 267 -8.71 -7.68 7.53
CA PRO A 267 -8.04 -8.98 7.35
C PRO A 267 -9.05 -10.09 7.01
N ASN A 268 -8.66 -11.03 6.16
CA ASN A 268 -9.54 -12.13 5.73
C ASN A 268 -9.55 -13.34 6.67
N SER A 269 -9.03 -13.22 7.88
CA SER A 269 -9.01 -14.26 8.91
C SER A 269 -10.40 -14.77 9.29
N ASP A 270 -11.40 -13.87 9.33
CA ASP A 270 -12.80 -14.18 9.61
C ASP A 270 -13.44 -15.08 8.54
N HIS A 271 -13.03 -14.96 7.28
CA HIS A 271 -13.51 -15.80 6.19
C HIS A 271 -12.91 -17.23 6.23
N LEU A 272 -11.83 -17.42 6.98
CA LEU A 272 -11.11 -18.70 7.08
C LEU A 272 -11.52 -19.54 8.30
N ASP A 273 -12.38 -19.03 9.21
CA ASP A 273 -12.73 -19.68 10.47
C ASP A 273 -11.46 -20.11 11.27
N VAL A 274 -10.46 -19.20 11.36
CA VAL A 274 -9.11 -19.51 11.89
C VAL A 274 -9.12 -20.05 13.32
N GLN A 275 -10.13 -19.69 14.13
CA GLN A 275 -10.33 -20.20 15.49
C GLN A 275 -10.56 -21.72 15.52
N CYS A 276 -11.17 -22.31 14.47
CA CYS A 276 -11.31 -23.75 14.35
C CYS A 276 -9.95 -24.45 14.23
N GLY A 277 -8.93 -23.75 13.71
CA GLY A 277 -7.54 -24.18 13.62
C GLY A 277 -6.71 -23.90 14.87
N GLY A 278 -7.29 -23.35 15.95
CA GLY A 278 -6.57 -22.95 17.16
C GLY A 278 -5.69 -21.70 16.99
N ILE A 279 -6.02 -20.85 16.02
CA ILE A 279 -5.28 -19.63 15.69
C ILE A 279 -5.95 -18.42 16.34
N ASP A 280 -5.21 -17.69 17.15
CA ASP A 280 -5.69 -16.47 17.80
C ASP A 280 -5.62 -15.25 16.85
N THR A 281 -6.51 -14.31 17.09
CA THR A 281 -6.56 -13.02 16.38
C THR A 281 -6.54 -11.84 17.37
N HIS A 282 -6.01 -10.71 16.91
CA HIS A 282 -6.21 -9.42 17.56
C HIS A 282 -7.66 -8.95 17.40
N ASP A 283 -8.04 -7.90 18.16
CA ASP A 283 -9.40 -7.31 18.12
C ASP A 283 -9.79 -6.78 16.73
N ASP A 284 -8.80 -6.39 15.92
CA ASP A 284 -9.00 -5.93 14.53
C ASP A 284 -9.04 -7.07 13.48
N GLY A 285 -9.01 -8.31 13.93
CA GLY A 285 -9.08 -9.51 13.11
C GLY A 285 -7.72 -9.99 12.58
N ARG A 286 -6.63 -9.28 12.78
CA ARG A 286 -5.29 -9.76 12.34
C ARG A 286 -4.90 -11.00 13.12
N ILE A 287 -4.35 -12.00 12.44
CA ILE A 287 -3.80 -13.20 13.08
C ILE A 287 -2.60 -12.81 13.95
N VAL A 288 -2.56 -13.34 15.18
CA VAL A 288 -1.43 -13.15 16.11
C VAL A 288 -0.25 -13.98 15.62
N VAL A 289 0.89 -13.34 15.42
CA VAL A 289 2.16 -13.98 15.04
C VAL A 289 3.31 -13.49 15.92
N ASP A 290 4.32 -14.35 16.09
CA ASP A 290 5.61 -13.95 16.67
C ASP A 290 6.56 -13.37 15.60
N GLU A 291 7.78 -12.99 15.99
CA GLU A 291 8.82 -12.45 15.12
C GLU A 291 9.30 -13.43 14.04
N TYR A 292 8.97 -14.70 14.15
CA TYR A 292 9.26 -15.74 13.15
C TYR A 292 8.09 -16.01 12.20
N CYS A 293 7.02 -15.19 12.26
CA CYS A 293 5.75 -15.36 11.56
C CYS A 293 4.98 -16.64 11.95
N ARG A 294 5.24 -17.23 13.14
CA ARG A 294 4.50 -18.38 13.65
C ARG A 294 3.24 -17.90 14.35
N THR A 295 2.11 -18.57 14.10
CA THR A 295 0.86 -18.30 14.83
C THR A 295 0.84 -18.99 16.19
N THR A 296 -0.23 -18.82 16.95
CA THR A 296 -0.46 -19.56 18.21
C THR A 296 -0.69 -21.04 18.00
N ALA A 297 -1.10 -21.48 16.79
CA ALA A 297 -1.27 -22.89 16.45
C ALA A 297 0.05 -23.52 15.97
N PRO A 298 0.52 -24.61 16.55
CA PRO A 298 1.76 -25.27 16.15
C PRO A 298 1.76 -25.70 14.68
N GLY A 299 2.85 -25.38 13.96
CA GLY A 299 2.99 -25.73 12.54
C GLY A 299 2.24 -24.79 11.59
N VAL A 300 1.60 -23.74 12.10
CA VAL A 300 0.91 -22.75 11.29
C VAL A 300 1.65 -21.41 11.31
N PHE A 301 1.91 -20.86 10.13
CA PHE A 301 2.54 -19.54 9.91
C PHE A 301 1.50 -18.60 9.29
N ALA A 302 1.70 -17.28 9.47
CA ALA A 302 0.92 -16.29 8.72
C ALA A 302 1.82 -15.14 8.24
N LEU A 303 1.46 -14.54 7.09
CA LEU A 303 2.20 -13.43 6.51
C LEU A 303 1.29 -12.47 5.70
N GLY A 304 1.74 -11.25 5.54
CA GLY A 304 1.04 -10.21 4.78
C GLY A 304 -0.15 -9.63 5.53
N ASP A 305 -1.07 -9.01 4.79
CA ASP A 305 -2.15 -8.19 5.34
C ASP A 305 -3.07 -8.94 6.33
N VAL A 306 -3.07 -10.26 6.33
CA VAL A 306 -3.87 -11.08 7.26
C VAL A 306 -3.34 -11.01 8.70
N CYS A 307 -2.06 -10.64 8.90
CA CYS A 307 -1.42 -10.59 10.22
C CYS A 307 -0.63 -9.30 10.50
N THR A 308 -0.13 -8.60 9.46
CA THR A 308 0.73 -7.43 9.67
C THR A 308 -0.06 -6.15 9.99
N ALA A 309 0.51 -5.30 10.85
CA ALA A 309 0.02 -3.93 11.08
C ALA A 309 0.40 -2.96 9.95
N ILE A 310 1.32 -3.36 9.04
CA ILE A 310 1.85 -2.54 7.96
C ILE A 310 1.52 -3.22 6.62
N PRO A 311 0.30 -3.05 6.09
CA PRO A 311 -0.19 -3.79 4.91
C PRO A 311 0.46 -3.26 3.61
N LEU A 312 1.76 -3.51 3.45
CA LEU A 312 2.55 -3.11 2.29
C LEU A 312 3.17 -4.34 1.61
N LYS A 313 3.20 -4.34 0.28
CA LYS A 313 3.69 -5.50 -0.50
C LYS A 313 5.13 -5.89 -0.16
N HIS A 314 6.01 -4.93 0.04
CA HIS A 314 7.42 -5.22 0.39
C HIS A 314 7.59 -5.75 1.82
N VAL A 315 6.67 -5.45 2.74
CA VAL A 315 6.57 -6.11 4.05
C VAL A 315 6.20 -7.57 3.87
N ALA A 316 5.10 -7.85 3.19
CA ALA A 316 4.66 -9.22 2.92
C ALA A 316 5.71 -10.05 2.14
N ASN A 317 6.50 -9.42 1.24
CA ASN A 317 7.60 -10.07 0.56
C ASN A 317 8.74 -10.45 1.53
N ARG A 318 9.06 -9.58 2.49
CA ARG A 318 10.07 -9.85 3.51
C ARG A 318 9.63 -10.96 4.45
N GLU A 319 8.38 -10.91 4.89
CA GLU A 319 7.76 -11.95 5.71
C GLU A 319 7.75 -13.30 4.97
N ALA A 320 7.38 -13.32 3.68
CA ALA A 320 7.40 -14.54 2.86
C ALA A 320 8.81 -15.15 2.77
N ALA A 321 9.86 -14.32 2.63
CA ALA A 321 11.24 -14.79 2.62
C ALA A 321 11.67 -15.38 3.97
N VAL A 322 11.22 -14.81 5.09
CA VAL A 322 11.46 -15.33 6.43
C VAL A 322 10.72 -16.65 6.64
N VAL A 323 9.43 -16.71 6.29
CA VAL A 323 8.64 -17.94 6.40
C VAL A 323 9.24 -19.06 5.54
N GLN A 324 9.65 -18.74 4.31
CA GLN A 324 10.34 -19.68 3.42
C GLN A 324 11.60 -20.24 4.06
N HIS A 325 12.47 -19.36 4.60
CA HIS A 325 13.70 -19.77 5.28
C HIS A 325 13.39 -20.67 6.48
N ASN A 326 12.44 -20.27 7.34
CA ASN A 326 12.09 -20.97 8.58
C ASN A 326 11.44 -22.35 8.32
N LEU A 327 10.72 -22.50 7.20
CA LEU A 327 10.19 -23.77 6.78
C LEU A 327 11.28 -24.75 6.34
N LEU A 328 12.32 -24.25 5.67
CA LEU A 328 13.44 -25.05 5.17
C LEU A 328 14.52 -25.33 6.23
N ASN A 329 14.66 -24.45 7.24
CA ASN A 329 15.70 -24.47 8.24
C ASN A 329 15.12 -24.35 9.66
N PRO A 330 14.42 -25.37 10.17
CA PRO A 330 13.71 -25.31 11.46
C PRO A 330 14.65 -25.13 12.66
N ASP A 331 15.92 -25.46 12.51
CA ASP A 331 16.97 -25.32 13.55
C ASP A 331 17.75 -23.99 13.46
N ASP A 332 17.53 -23.16 12.42
CA ASP A 332 18.16 -21.86 12.19
C ASP A 332 17.14 -20.83 11.75
N LEU A 333 16.38 -20.30 12.71
CA LEU A 333 15.23 -19.44 12.43
C LEU A 333 15.67 -17.97 12.21
N HIS A 334 15.11 -17.34 11.18
CA HIS A 334 15.22 -15.92 10.92
C HIS A 334 14.02 -15.15 11.46
N GLN A 335 14.27 -13.94 11.98
CA GLN A 335 13.23 -13.02 12.46
C GLN A 335 12.89 -11.97 11.40
N VAL A 336 11.66 -11.50 11.41
CA VAL A 336 11.23 -10.32 10.65
C VAL A 336 11.56 -9.06 11.44
N ASP A 337 12.19 -8.10 10.78
CA ASP A 337 12.42 -6.75 11.32
C ASP A 337 11.52 -5.75 10.57
N HIS A 338 10.57 -5.15 11.27
CA HIS A 338 9.66 -4.12 10.79
C HIS A 338 10.05 -2.70 11.24
N SER A 339 11.24 -2.50 11.80
CA SER A 339 11.65 -1.21 12.40
C SER A 339 11.86 -0.09 11.37
N LEU A 340 12.26 -0.43 10.15
CA LEU A 340 12.64 0.52 9.09
C LEU A 340 11.87 0.28 7.79
N VAL A 341 10.55 0.13 7.89
CA VAL A 341 9.70 -0.04 6.72
C VAL A 341 9.43 1.30 6.05
N PRO A 342 9.86 1.51 4.79
CA PRO A 342 9.50 2.72 4.05
C PRO A 342 8.07 2.64 3.52
N SER A 343 7.47 3.82 3.29
CA SER A 343 6.19 3.94 2.59
C SER A 343 6.24 5.04 1.54
N ALA A 344 5.43 4.90 0.49
CA ALA A 344 5.27 5.94 -0.53
C ALA A 344 3.82 6.03 -1.00
N VAL A 345 3.39 7.25 -1.35
CA VAL A 345 2.10 7.57 -1.97
C VAL A 345 2.39 8.13 -3.36
N PHE A 346 1.81 7.50 -4.37
CA PHE A 346 2.09 7.80 -5.78
C PHE A 346 1.03 8.74 -6.36
N THR A 347 1.10 9.98 -5.91
CA THR A 347 0.31 11.11 -6.41
C THR A 347 1.23 12.14 -7.07
N ASN A 348 0.71 13.28 -7.48
CA ASN A 348 1.49 14.43 -7.89
C ASN A 348 1.16 15.61 -6.94
N PRO A 349 2.11 15.98 -6.01
CA PRO A 349 3.43 15.37 -5.79
C PRO A 349 3.38 13.99 -5.13
N GLN A 350 4.45 13.20 -5.30
CA GLN A 350 4.67 11.97 -4.53
C GLN A 350 5.01 12.32 -3.08
N MET A 351 4.71 11.39 -2.14
CA MET A 351 5.16 11.51 -0.76
C MET A 351 5.77 10.19 -0.30
N ALA A 352 6.92 10.22 0.40
CA ALA A 352 7.58 9.04 0.91
C ALA A 352 8.18 9.27 2.28
N SER A 353 8.20 8.22 3.12
CA SER A 353 8.65 8.29 4.50
C SER A 353 9.34 7.00 4.93
N VAL A 354 10.29 7.10 5.87
CA VAL A 354 10.89 5.97 6.59
C VAL A 354 11.26 6.39 8.02
N GLY A 355 11.04 5.53 8.99
CA GLY A 355 11.45 5.72 10.38
C GLY A 355 10.56 6.69 11.17
N ALA A 356 11.14 7.34 12.20
CA ALA A 356 10.44 8.19 13.14
C ALA A 356 10.00 9.53 12.50
N THR A 357 8.82 9.99 12.88
CA THR A 357 8.32 11.34 12.56
C THR A 357 8.74 12.34 13.64
N GLU A 358 8.66 13.65 13.34
CA GLU A 358 9.00 14.67 14.34
C GLU A 358 8.04 14.63 15.52
N GLN A 359 6.74 14.43 15.27
CA GLN A 359 5.76 14.30 16.35
C GLN A 359 6.02 13.08 17.22
N SER A 360 6.46 11.94 16.67
CA SER A 360 6.83 10.77 17.48
C SER A 360 8.08 11.02 18.31
N CYS A 361 9.13 11.65 17.73
CA CYS A 361 10.33 12.00 18.48
C CYS A 361 10.01 12.96 19.62
N ARG A 362 9.12 13.93 19.40
CA ARG A 362 8.66 14.87 20.43
C ARG A 362 7.84 14.16 21.52
N GLY A 363 6.93 13.28 21.13
CA GLY A 363 6.10 12.50 22.06
C GLY A 363 6.89 11.54 22.94
N ASP A 364 7.94 10.93 22.37
CA ASP A 364 8.86 10.03 23.08
C ASP A 364 9.91 10.78 23.93
N GLY A 365 9.97 12.12 23.88
CA GLY A 365 10.97 12.92 24.59
C GLY A 365 12.40 12.70 24.11
N ARG A 366 12.59 12.31 22.84
CA ARG A 366 13.93 12.09 22.25
C ARG A 366 14.66 13.41 22.06
N ASP A 367 15.98 13.43 22.31
CA ASP A 367 16.84 14.55 21.90
C ASP A 367 17.19 14.35 20.42
N TYR A 368 16.60 15.18 19.54
CA TYR A 368 16.73 15.06 18.11
C TYR A 368 17.09 16.40 17.46
N ARG A 369 17.58 16.31 16.23
CA ARG A 369 17.81 17.44 15.33
C ARG A 369 17.04 17.25 14.05
N VAL A 370 16.73 18.36 13.38
CA VAL A 370 15.97 18.38 12.12
C VAL A 370 16.79 19.06 11.03
N GLY A 371 16.81 18.47 9.85
CA GLY A 371 17.31 19.10 8.64
C GLY A 371 16.19 19.17 7.60
N VAL A 372 16.07 20.29 6.94
CA VAL A 372 15.08 20.52 5.86
C VAL A 372 15.78 21.15 4.68
N ALA A 373 15.46 20.69 3.48
CA ALA A 373 15.79 21.36 2.22
C ALA A 373 14.56 21.34 1.30
N ARG A 374 14.36 22.43 0.57
CA ARG A 374 13.29 22.54 -0.40
C ARG A 374 13.81 22.23 -1.80
N TYR A 375 12.92 21.81 -2.69
CA TYR A 375 13.29 21.57 -4.09
C TYR A 375 13.73 22.88 -4.76
N GLU A 376 13.11 24.00 -4.40
CA GLU A 376 13.51 25.34 -4.89
C GLU A 376 14.92 25.77 -4.46
N ASP A 377 15.56 25.07 -3.52
CA ASP A 377 16.94 25.36 -3.07
C ASP A 377 18.00 24.67 -3.94
N VAL A 378 17.62 23.85 -4.91
CA VAL A 378 18.55 23.11 -5.79
C VAL A 378 18.31 23.41 -7.27
N ALA A 379 19.37 23.35 -8.07
CA ALA A 379 19.34 23.73 -9.49
C ALA A 379 18.33 22.92 -10.32
N TYR A 380 18.18 21.61 -10.03
CA TYR A 380 17.21 20.80 -10.73
C TYR A 380 15.76 21.14 -10.34
N GLY A 381 15.52 21.56 -9.09
CA GLY A 381 14.24 22.12 -8.65
C GLY A 381 13.88 23.41 -9.37
N TRP A 382 14.86 24.27 -9.66
CA TRP A 382 14.63 25.46 -10.51
C TRP A 382 14.22 25.06 -11.92
N ALA A 383 14.92 24.06 -12.50
CA ALA A 383 14.55 23.53 -13.82
C ALA A 383 13.12 23.00 -13.87
N MET A 384 12.63 22.44 -12.77
CA MET A 384 11.26 21.91 -12.63
C MET A 384 10.24 23.00 -12.22
N GLN A 385 10.69 24.18 -11.77
CA GLN A 385 9.86 25.21 -11.13
C GLN A 385 9.05 24.66 -9.95
N ASP A 386 9.65 23.74 -9.19
CA ASP A 386 9.02 23.13 -8.03
C ASP A 386 9.28 23.96 -6.76
N HIS A 387 8.25 24.68 -6.32
CA HIS A 387 8.27 25.53 -5.13
C HIS A 387 7.65 24.83 -3.89
N THR A 388 7.22 23.60 -4.00
CA THR A 388 6.44 22.88 -2.98
C THR A 388 7.15 21.69 -2.39
N GLY A 389 8.02 21.04 -3.17
CA GLY A 389 8.77 19.86 -2.75
C GLY A 389 9.72 20.15 -1.61
N LEU A 390 9.84 19.20 -0.68
CA LEU A 390 10.78 19.27 0.43
C LEU A 390 11.28 17.88 0.85
N CYS A 391 12.49 17.86 1.41
CA CYS A 391 13.06 16.74 2.13
C CYS A 391 13.31 17.13 3.58
N LYS A 392 12.82 16.32 4.51
CA LYS A 392 13.01 16.48 5.96
C LYS A 392 13.69 15.25 6.51
N VAL A 393 14.75 15.44 7.31
CA VAL A 393 15.49 14.37 7.99
C VAL A 393 15.56 14.66 9.48
N LEU A 394 15.39 13.60 10.29
CA LEU A 394 15.52 13.63 11.74
C LEU A 394 16.74 12.80 12.14
N THR A 395 17.54 13.32 13.06
CA THR A 395 18.71 12.62 13.57
C THR A 395 18.75 12.66 15.10
N GLU A 396 19.34 11.64 15.69
CA GLU A 396 19.71 11.66 17.11
C GLU A 396 20.76 12.76 17.35
N ALA A 397 20.57 13.54 18.40
CA ALA A 397 21.36 14.77 18.59
C ALA A 397 22.84 14.51 18.87
N GLU A 398 23.16 13.43 19.57
CA GLU A 398 24.53 13.07 19.98
C GLU A 398 25.27 12.31 18.88
N SER A 399 24.71 11.19 18.41
CA SER A 399 25.38 10.29 17.47
C SER A 399 25.27 10.71 16.02
N GLY A 400 24.28 11.54 15.66
CA GLY A 400 23.92 11.86 14.27
C GLY A 400 23.29 10.69 13.52
N ARG A 401 22.88 9.61 14.20
CA ARG A 401 22.13 8.50 13.60
C ARG A 401 20.81 9.00 13.03
N ILE A 402 20.49 8.60 11.82
CA ILE A 402 19.23 8.98 11.17
C ILE A 402 18.09 8.22 11.87
N LEU A 403 17.11 8.96 12.40
CA LEU A 403 15.92 8.46 13.08
C LEU A 403 14.76 8.30 12.11
N GLY A 404 14.67 9.19 11.13
CA GLY A 404 13.63 9.18 10.12
C GLY A 404 13.87 10.18 9.01
N ALA A 405 13.23 9.95 7.89
CA ALA A 405 13.26 10.84 6.72
C ALA A 405 11.93 10.85 5.99
N HIS A 406 11.58 12.02 5.47
CA HIS A 406 10.29 12.29 4.84
C HIS A 406 10.51 13.20 3.63
N VAL A 407 9.94 12.82 2.49
CA VAL A 407 10.08 13.56 1.23
C VAL A 407 8.71 13.76 0.62
N ILE A 408 8.40 14.98 0.21
CA ILE A 408 7.25 15.30 -0.65
C ILE A 408 7.77 16.02 -1.89
N GLY A 409 7.36 15.59 -3.07
CA GLY A 409 7.82 16.15 -4.34
C GLY A 409 8.06 15.07 -5.38
N SER A 410 8.53 15.48 -6.53
CA SER A 410 8.88 14.58 -7.63
C SER A 410 9.94 13.55 -7.20
N GLN A 411 9.81 12.30 -7.62
CA GLN A 411 10.73 11.20 -7.32
C GLN A 411 10.87 10.88 -5.81
N ALA A 412 9.98 11.31 -4.93
CA ALA A 412 10.08 11.06 -3.50
C ALA A 412 10.24 9.57 -3.17
N ALA A 413 9.52 8.68 -3.87
CA ALA A 413 9.62 7.24 -3.70
C ALA A 413 11.02 6.66 -4.04
N SER A 414 11.77 7.32 -4.94
CA SER A 414 13.14 6.94 -5.28
C SER A 414 14.15 7.56 -4.30
N LEU A 415 13.98 8.83 -3.96
CA LEU A 415 14.90 9.56 -3.08
C LEU A 415 14.91 8.99 -1.66
N ILE A 416 13.77 8.53 -1.13
CA ILE A 416 13.69 7.94 0.21
C ILE A 416 14.57 6.71 0.38
N GLN A 417 14.87 5.97 -0.72
CA GLN A 417 15.71 4.78 -0.67
C GLN A 417 17.15 5.07 -0.22
N ILE A 418 17.64 6.28 -0.42
CA ILE A 418 18.96 6.72 0.08
C ILE A 418 18.98 6.63 1.61
N PHE A 419 17.94 7.12 2.26
CA PHE A 419 17.78 7.06 3.71
C PHE A 419 17.54 5.63 4.21
N VAL A 420 16.73 4.84 3.49
CA VAL A 420 16.49 3.43 3.82
C VAL A 420 17.82 2.66 3.88
N VAL A 421 18.70 2.83 2.88
CA VAL A 421 20.02 2.21 2.85
C VAL A 421 20.88 2.72 4.00
N ALA A 422 20.96 4.04 4.20
CA ALA A 422 21.77 4.63 5.25
C ALA A 422 21.34 4.16 6.66
N MET A 423 20.03 4.09 6.92
CA MET A 423 19.51 3.65 8.21
C MET A 423 19.77 2.17 8.46
N ASN A 424 19.57 1.30 7.46
CA ASN A 424 19.81 -0.13 7.59
C ASN A 424 21.30 -0.46 7.81
N PHE A 425 22.21 0.32 7.25
CA PHE A 425 23.66 0.13 7.41
C PHE A 425 24.28 1.02 8.50
N GLY A 426 23.45 1.75 9.27
CA GLY A 426 23.91 2.57 10.38
C GLY A 426 24.81 3.75 9.96
N ILE A 427 24.63 4.29 8.76
CA ILE A 427 25.41 5.42 8.25
C ILE A 427 24.91 6.71 8.90
N PRO A 428 25.76 7.45 9.67
CA PRO A 428 25.35 8.73 10.27
C PRO A 428 25.06 9.80 9.20
N ALA A 429 24.16 10.73 9.51
CA ALA A 429 23.79 11.83 8.61
C ALA A 429 24.98 12.64 8.10
N GLY A 430 25.95 12.94 8.99
CA GLY A 430 27.16 13.68 8.62
C GLY A 430 28.07 12.95 7.63
N ASP A 431 28.17 11.61 7.74
CA ASP A 431 28.92 10.77 6.82
C ASP A 431 28.20 10.65 5.47
N LEU A 432 26.89 10.42 5.52
CA LEU A 432 26.06 10.35 4.31
C LEU A 432 26.11 11.66 3.50
N ALA A 433 26.11 12.82 4.19
CA ALA A 433 26.18 14.11 3.51
C ALA A 433 27.52 14.37 2.80
N ARG A 434 28.66 13.89 3.36
CA ARG A 434 29.99 14.36 2.95
C ARG A 434 30.88 13.33 2.26
N ARG A 435 30.60 12.03 2.40
CA ARG A 435 31.50 10.98 1.87
C ARG A 435 31.17 10.57 0.44
N PRO A 436 29.88 10.40 0.04
CA PRO A 436 29.54 10.12 -1.35
C PRO A 436 29.74 11.35 -2.24
N TYR A 437 29.99 11.12 -3.52
CA TYR A 437 29.78 12.16 -4.52
C TYR A 437 28.28 12.29 -4.83
N TRP A 438 27.78 13.52 -4.78
CA TRP A 438 26.42 13.83 -5.20
C TRP A 438 26.42 14.34 -6.64
N ILE A 439 25.53 13.79 -7.46
CA ILE A 439 25.43 14.22 -8.87
C ILE A 439 24.85 15.63 -8.92
N HIS A 440 25.54 16.54 -9.61
CA HIS A 440 25.09 17.91 -9.87
C HIS A 440 24.88 18.14 -11.37
N PRO A 441 23.72 18.75 -11.79
CA PRO A 441 22.51 19.00 -11.01
C PRO A 441 21.57 17.79 -11.01
N ALA A 442 21.08 17.38 -9.86
CA ALA A 442 20.07 16.31 -9.71
C ALA A 442 19.21 16.51 -8.46
N LEU A 443 18.02 15.90 -8.40
CA LEU A 443 17.15 15.98 -7.21
C LEU A 443 17.76 15.36 -5.94
N SER A 444 18.74 14.46 -6.08
CA SER A 444 19.46 13.91 -4.93
C SER A 444 20.17 14.98 -4.08
N GLU A 445 20.46 16.18 -4.62
CA GLU A 445 21.00 17.32 -3.86
C GLU A 445 20.05 17.81 -2.78
N VAL A 446 18.73 17.61 -2.93
CA VAL A 446 17.76 17.92 -1.87
C VAL A 446 18.01 17.06 -0.62
N VAL A 447 18.39 15.79 -0.83
CA VAL A 447 18.78 14.87 0.26
C VAL A 447 20.07 15.34 0.91
N GLU A 448 21.10 15.65 0.12
CA GLU A 448 22.38 16.18 0.61
C GLU A 448 22.17 17.45 1.44
N ASN A 449 21.43 18.44 0.90
CA ASN A 449 21.16 19.69 1.57
C ASN A 449 20.36 19.52 2.86
N ALA A 450 19.37 18.62 2.89
CA ALA A 450 18.65 18.30 4.11
C ALA A 450 19.57 17.75 5.20
N LEU A 451 20.49 16.86 4.83
CA LEU A 451 21.50 16.30 5.74
C LEU A 451 22.50 17.36 6.24
N LEU A 452 22.93 18.29 5.37
CA LEU A 452 23.84 19.39 5.74
C LEU A 452 23.14 20.43 6.64
N ASN A 453 21.84 20.59 6.52
CA ASN A 453 21.02 21.56 7.28
C ASN A 453 20.61 21.04 8.67
N VAL A 454 21.06 19.86 9.10
CA VAL A 454 20.68 19.27 10.40
C VAL A 454 21.09 20.19 11.56
N ARG A 455 20.11 20.68 12.32
CA ARG A 455 20.30 21.56 13.50
C ARG A 455 19.20 21.29 14.55
N ARG A 456 19.36 21.88 15.75
CA ARG A 456 18.30 21.79 16.77
C ARG A 456 17.00 22.38 16.24
N PRO A 457 15.84 21.79 16.57
CA PRO A 457 14.55 22.38 16.22
C PRO A 457 14.47 23.82 16.73
N SER A 458 13.84 24.69 15.97
CA SER A 458 13.46 26.02 16.49
C SER A 458 12.38 25.80 17.56
N THR A 459 12.61 26.37 18.73
CA THR A 459 11.65 26.34 19.87
C THR A 459 10.38 27.11 19.52
#